data_9b7ebc386be868f3af1bdfb696304583
#
_entry.id   9b7ebc386be868f3af1bdfb696304583
#
_cell.length_a   1.000
_cell.length_b   1.000
_cell.length_c   1.000
_cell.angle_alpha   90.00
_cell.angle_beta   90.00
_cell.angle_gamma   90.00
#
_symmetry.space_group_name_H-M   'P 1'
#
loop_
_entity.id
_entity.type
_entity.pdbx_description
1 polymer ?
#
loop_
_entity_poly.entity_id
_entity_poly.type
_entity_poly.pdbx_seq_one_letter_code
_entity_poly.pdbx_strand_id
1 'polypeptide(L)'
;MNLGFVAKLAWRESRAARRRLVLLVGSVAAGVAALVAINGFTDNLRTSVGAQAKALLGADLNVSGRKPFPERIVRWTDTVLAGDSASRGTTARVTSFAAMAFVPRTTGVRLVQVRAVEPGYPFYGEITTRPAGRWPGLSEGGKILVDPTLLTALGATIGDTVSLGKSRLVIDGAVTNLPGDVGVASAFGPRVYIAARDLAATELVQFGSRVDYDLYFKLASPGRAQAIADKYRLPFRTLRYSIRTVEDDREDLTDTLTRLGNYLGLVALVALLLGGLGVASATHLFIRQKLNTIAVLRCLGATAGQVFLAYLVQALAMGVIGSLVGAA
;
A
#
# COMPACT_ATOMS: atom_id res chain seq x y z
N MET A 1 -1.63 -41.58 -41.33
CA MET A 1 -0.74 -41.36 -40.19
C MET A 1 -1.48 -41.79 -38.92
N ASN A 2 -1.08 -42.89 -38.26
CA ASN A 2 -1.83 -43.39 -37.10
C ASN A 2 -1.47 -42.57 -35.84
N LEU A 3 -2.24 -41.51 -35.55
CA LEU A 3 -2.11 -40.70 -34.33
C LEU A 3 -2.18 -41.56 -33.05
N GLY A 4 -2.93 -42.69 -33.09
CA GLY A 4 -2.99 -43.61 -31.96
C GLY A 4 -1.67 -44.31 -31.63
N PHE A 5 -0.83 -44.57 -32.63
CA PHE A 5 0.49 -45.15 -32.42
C PHE A 5 1.44 -44.14 -31.76
N VAL A 6 1.41 -42.90 -32.25
CA VAL A 6 2.24 -41.80 -31.70
C VAL A 6 1.87 -41.53 -30.22
N ALA A 7 0.59 -41.51 -29.88
CA ALA A 7 0.07 -41.30 -28.54
C ALA A 7 0.47 -42.45 -27.58
N LYS A 8 0.33 -43.71 -28.00
CA LYS A 8 0.71 -44.89 -27.21
C LYS A 8 2.24 -44.93 -26.96
N LEU A 9 3.04 -44.60 -27.97
CA LEU A 9 4.49 -44.56 -27.86
C LEU A 9 4.91 -43.46 -26.84
N ALA A 10 4.38 -42.23 -26.98
CA ALA A 10 4.62 -41.11 -26.06
C ALA A 10 4.23 -41.46 -24.61
N TRP A 11 3.11 -42.12 -24.40
CA TRP A 11 2.63 -42.53 -23.07
C TRP A 11 3.56 -43.59 -22.41
N ARG A 12 3.98 -44.57 -23.18
CA ARG A 12 4.88 -45.64 -22.68
C ARG A 12 6.26 -45.15 -22.34
N GLU A 13 6.79 -44.20 -23.13
CA GLU A 13 8.09 -43.59 -22.89
C GLU A 13 8.08 -42.63 -21.72
N SER A 14 6.94 -41.91 -21.51
CA SER A 14 6.82 -40.94 -20.38
C SER A 14 6.94 -41.66 -19.02
N ARG A 15 6.50 -42.91 -18.92
CA ARG A 15 6.64 -43.71 -17.69
C ARG A 15 8.07 -44.05 -17.36
N ALA A 16 8.94 -44.29 -18.35
CA ALA A 16 10.33 -44.62 -18.15
C ALA A 16 11.21 -43.41 -17.74
N ALA A 17 10.80 -42.21 -18.13
CA ALA A 17 11.52 -40.97 -17.90
C ALA A 17 10.94 -40.05 -16.80
N ARG A 18 10.05 -40.58 -15.94
CA ARG A 18 9.25 -39.79 -14.98
C ARG A 18 10.01 -38.74 -14.16
N ARG A 19 11.14 -39.11 -13.56
CA ARG A 19 11.93 -38.19 -12.71
C ARG A 19 12.43 -36.93 -13.46
N ARG A 20 12.73 -37.08 -14.75
CA ARG A 20 13.27 -35.99 -15.57
C ARG A 20 12.14 -35.12 -16.13
N LEU A 21 11.02 -35.76 -16.49
CA LEU A 21 9.81 -35.07 -16.93
C LEU A 21 9.23 -34.19 -15.81
N VAL A 22 9.30 -34.67 -14.56
CA VAL A 22 8.90 -33.89 -13.38
C VAL A 22 9.76 -32.64 -13.20
N LEU A 23 11.07 -32.71 -13.42
CA LEU A 23 11.95 -31.55 -13.36
C LEU A 23 11.62 -30.53 -14.47
N LEU A 24 11.32 -31.00 -15.68
CA LEU A 24 10.92 -30.12 -16.78
C LEU A 24 9.56 -29.45 -16.52
N VAL A 25 8.56 -30.23 -16.11
CA VAL A 25 7.25 -29.72 -15.73
C VAL A 25 7.37 -28.76 -14.53
N GLY A 26 8.22 -29.09 -13.54
CA GLY A 26 8.47 -28.26 -12.38
C GLY A 26 9.11 -26.91 -12.72
N SER A 27 10.04 -26.86 -13.67
CA SER A 27 10.65 -25.59 -14.10
C SER A 27 9.65 -24.68 -14.84
N VAL A 28 8.80 -25.25 -15.69
CA VAL A 28 7.72 -24.51 -16.36
C VAL A 28 6.70 -24.02 -15.33
N ALA A 29 6.27 -24.93 -14.43
CA ALA A 29 5.30 -24.59 -13.37
C ALA A 29 5.82 -23.47 -12.47
N ALA A 30 7.09 -23.51 -12.04
CA ALA A 30 7.68 -22.47 -11.22
C ALA A 30 7.70 -21.09 -11.93
N GLY A 31 8.03 -21.05 -13.22
CA GLY A 31 8.02 -19.83 -14.02
C GLY A 31 6.62 -19.23 -14.17
N VAL A 32 5.62 -20.07 -14.45
CA VAL A 32 4.22 -19.63 -14.58
C VAL A 32 3.65 -19.23 -13.22
N ALA A 33 3.90 -19.99 -12.16
CA ALA A 33 3.47 -19.66 -10.80
C ALA A 33 3.99 -18.30 -10.33
N ALA A 34 5.26 -17.99 -10.60
CA ALA A 34 5.84 -16.69 -10.28
C ALA A 34 5.11 -15.54 -10.98
N LEU A 35 4.80 -15.70 -12.27
CA LEU A 35 4.04 -14.70 -13.04
C LEU A 35 2.61 -14.50 -12.51
N VAL A 36 1.89 -15.60 -12.25
CA VAL A 36 0.51 -15.56 -11.74
C VAL A 36 0.47 -14.96 -10.35
N ALA A 37 1.39 -15.36 -9.46
CA ALA A 37 1.48 -14.83 -8.10
C ALA A 37 1.75 -13.31 -8.08
N ILE A 38 2.67 -12.81 -8.93
CA ILE A 38 2.98 -11.39 -9.02
C ILE A 38 1.79 -10.58 -9.53
N ASN A 39 1.12 -11.04 -10.59
CA ASN A 39 -0.04 -10.35 -11.13
C ASN A 39 -1.22 -10.38 -10.14
N GLY A 40 -1.54 -11.54 -9.56
CA GLY A 40 -2.61 -11.67 -8.57
C GLY A 40 -2.36 -10.84 -7.31
N PHE A 41 -1.12 -10.77 -6.84
CA PHE A 41 -0.75 -9.89 -5.73
C PHE A 41 -0.97 -8.41 -6.06
N THR A 42 -0.54 -7.97 -7.25
CA THR A 42 -0.70 -6.58 -7.70
C THR A 42 -2.17 -6.19 -7.81
N ASP A 43 -3.02 -7.05 -8.37
CA ASP A 43 -4.46 -6.79 -8.53
C ASP A 43 -5.20 -6.77 -7.19
N ASN A 44 -4.85 -7.68 -6.27
CA ASN A 44 -5.41 -7.68 -4.91
C ASN A 44 -5.02 -6.43 -4.13
N LEU A 45 -3.77 -5.98 -4.25
CA LEU A 45 -3.32 -4.73 -3.63
C LEU A 45 -4.09 -3.53 -4.18
N ARG A 46 -4.25 -3.40 -5.49
CA ARG A 46 -5.00 -2.31 -6.12
C ARG A 46 -6.44 -2.23 -5.61
N THR A 47 -7.10 -3.37 -5.51
CA THR A 47 -8.48 -3.46 -5.04
C THR A 47 -8.59 -3.07 -3.57
N SER A 48 -7.69 -3.57 -2.72
CA SER A 48 -7.68 -3.28 -1.27
C SER A 48 -7.37 -1.82 -0.99
N VAL A 49 -6.41 -1.23 -1.69
CA VAL A 49 -6.03 0.19 -1.57
C VAL A 49 -7.18 1.10 -2.02
N GLY A 50 -7.83 0.77 -3.15
CA GLY A 50 -8.97 1.55 -3.64
C GLY A 50 -10.14 1.61 -2.66
N ALA A 51 -10.43 0.52 -1.96
CA ALA A 51 -11.49 0.47 -0.95
C ALA A 51 -11.15 1.29 0.31
N GLN A 52 -9.86 1.40 0.66
CA GLN A 52 -9.41 2.07 1.88
C GLN A 52 -8.96 3.53 1.66
N ALA A 53 -8.82 3.99 0.42
CA ALA A 53 -8.30 5.32 0.10
C ALA A 53 -9.04 6.45 0.83
N LYS A 54 -10.36 6.34 0.96
CA LYS A 54 -11.19 7.32 1.67
C LYS A 54 -10.91 7.37 3.17
N ALA A 55 -10.67 6.22 3.78
CA ALA A 55 -10.27 6.15 5.19
C ALA A 55 -8.82 6.63 5.38
N LEU A 56 -7.95 6.41 4.39
CA LEU A 56 -6.56 6.87 4.43
C LEU A 56 -6.44 8.39 4.44
N LEU A 57 -7.19 9.12 3.61
CA LEU A 57 -7.23 10.57 3.63
C LEU A 57 -7.98 11.11 4.87
N GLY A 58 -8.95 10.36 5.37
CA GLY A 58 -9.83 10.77 6.48
C GLY A 58 -10.80 11.90 6.13
N ALA A 59 -10.89 12.30 4.86
CA ALA A 59 -11.70 13.40 4.34
C ALA A 59 -12.02 13.20 2.85
N ASP A 60 -12.88 14.02 2.26
CA ASP A 60 -13.10 14.03 0.81
C ASP A 60 -12.05 14.88 0.07
N LEU A 61 -11.56 15.94 0.73
CA LEU A 61 -10.57 16.86 0.20
C LEU A 61 -9.72 17.39 1.35
N ASN A 62 -8.43 17.57 1.11
CA ASN A 62 -7.48 18.20 2.03
C ASN A 62 -6.77 19.36 1.34
N VAL A 63 -6.63 20.45 2.06
CA VAL A 63 -5.76 21.57 1.69
C VAL A 63 -4.64 21.66 2.73
N SER A 64 -3.39 21.56 2.28
CA SER A 64 -2.22 21.56 3.14
C SER A 64 -1.23 22.67 2.80
N GLY A 65 -0.54 23.19 3.79
CA GLY A 65 0.49 24.21 3.62
C GLY A 65 1.34 24.43 4.84
N ARG A 66 2.47 25.14 4.66
CA ARG A 66 3.41 25.46 5.74
C ARG A 66 3.23 26.83 6.36
N LYS A 67 2.14 27.52 6.01
CA LYS A 67 1.78 28.82 6.55
C LYS A 67 0.33 28.78 7.03
N PRO A 68 -0.04 29.58 8.03
CA PRO A 68 -1.42 29.73 8.42
C PRO A 68 -2.27 30.13 7.21
N PHE A 69 -3.50 29.64 7.15
CA PHE A 69 -4.41 29.92 6.04
C PHE A 69 -4.80 31.40 6.01
N PRO A 70 -4.53 32.12 4.90
CA PRO A 70 -4.95 33.51 4.77
C PRO A 70 -6.48 33.61 4.65
N GLU A 71 -7.04 34.77 4.98
CA GLU A 71 -8.48 35.03 4.92
C GLU A 71 -9.11 34.67 3.56
N ARG A 72 -8.37 34.80 2.48
CA ARG A 72 -8.82 34.42 1.14
C ARG A 72 -9.15 32.93 1.04
N ILE A 73 -8.36 32.07 1.69
CA ILE A 73 -8.62 30.63 1.75
C ILE A 73 -9.77 30.33 2.70
N VAL A 74 -9.86 31.04 3.82
CA VAL A 74 -10.99 30.89 4.76
C VAL A 74 -12.30 31.24 4.07
N ARG A 75 -12.39 32.37 3.36
CA ARG A 75 -13.58 32.74 2.58
C ARG A 75 -13.89 31.76 1.45
N TRP A 76 -12.87 31.20 0.80
CA TRP A 76 -13.06 30.14 -0.19
C TRP A 76 -13.68 28.89 0.44
N THR A 77 -13.25 28.54 1.66
CA THR A 77 -13.84 27.42 2.42
C THR A 77 -15.35 27.59 2.57
N ASP A 78 -15.80 28.77 3.00
CA ASP A 78 -17.22 29.08 3.15
C ASP A 78 -17.99 28.93 1.83
N THR A 79 -17.38 29.37 0.72
CA THR A 79 -17.95 29.24 -0.63
C THR A 79 -18.08 27.77 -1.06
N VAL A 80 -17.09 26.94 -0.78
CA VAL A 80 -17.09 25.50 -1.12
C VAL A 80 -18.13 24.75 -0.29
N LEU A 81 -18.25 25.09 0.98
CA LEU A 81 -19.23 24.48 1.90
C LEU A 81 -20.67 24.91 1.62
N ALA A 82 -20.86 26.16 1.18
CA ALA A 82 -22.18 26.72 0.87
C ALA A 82 -22.72 26.25 -0.49
N GLY A 83 -21.91 25.72 -1.37
CA GLY A 83 -22.25 25.37 -2.74
C GLY A 83 -23.25 24.21 -2.93
N ASP A 84 -23.68 23.54 -1.84
CA ASP A 84 -24.70 22.48 -1.86
C ASP A 84 -25.89 22.87 -0.93
N SER A 85 -26.97 23.21 -1.53
CA SER A 85 -28.16 23.79 -0.88
C SER A 85 -28.95 22.86 0.06
N ALA A 86 -28.61 21.60 0.22
CA ALA A 86 -29.38 20.64 1.04
C ALA A 86 -28.67 20.21 2.34
N SER A 87 -27.34 20.21 2.38
CA SER A 87 -26.58 19.95 3.59
C SER A 87 -25.23 20.67 3.53
N ARG A 88 -24.90 21.40 4.60
CA ARG A 88 -23.57 22.02 4.70
C ARG A 88 -22.51 20.94 4.90
N GLY A 89 -21.45 20.97 4.10
CA GLY A 89 -20.23 20.24 4.39
C GLY A 89 -19.63 20.69 5.72
N THR A 90 -18.72 19.92 6.26
CA THR A 90 -17.99 20.23 7.49
C THR A 90 -16.49 20.27 7.23
N THR A 91 -15.77 21.05 8.04
CA THR A 91 -14.31 21.12 7.99
C THR A 91 -13.71 20.84 9.35
N ALA A 92 -12.47 20.36 9.35
CA ALA A 92 -11.64 20.25 10.54
C ALA A 92 -10.21 20.64 10.20
N ARG A 93 -9.59 21.42 11.08
CA ARG A 93 -8.17 21.80 10.96
C ARG A 93 -7.32 20.88 11.80
N VAL A 94 -6.15 20.56 11.24
CA VAL A 94 -5.10 19.85 11.97
C VAL A 94 -3.81 20.66 11.80
N THR A 95 -3.14 20.93 12.91
CA THR A 95 -1.85 21.62 12.92
C THR A 95 -0.81 20.63 13.42
N SER A 96 0.22 20.37 12.61
CA SER A 96 1.26 19.38 12.89
C SER A 96 2.63 20.01 12.98
N PHE A 97 3.39 19.66 14.00
CA PHE A 97 4.76 20.16 14.23
C PHE A 97 5.54 19.21 15.13
N ALA A 98 6.88 19.31 15.10
CA ALA A 98 7.74 18.57 16.00
C ALA A 98 7.99 19.36 17.28
N ALA A 99 7.94 18.69 18.46
CA ALA A 99 8.23 19.29 19.75
C ALA A 99 8.86 18.26 20.70
N MET A 100 9.42 18.76 21.81
CA MET A 100 9.91 17.89 22.89
C MET A 100 8.78 17.67 23.91
N ALA A 101 8.47 16.41 24.16
CA ALA A 101 7.58 15.98 25.24
C ALA A 101 8.41 15.63 26.46
N PHE A 102 8.03 16.15 27.61
CA PHE A 102 8.68 15.91 28.89
C PHE A 102 7.68 15.33 29.91
N VAL A 103 8.05 14.23 30.56
CA VAL A 103 7.25 13.63 31.64
C VAL A 103 7.96 13.89 32.98
N PRO A 104 7.41 14.77 33.84
CA PRO A 104 8.07 15.14 35.09
C PRO A 104 8.33 13.97 36.03
N ARG A 105 7.43 12.98 36.09
CA ARG A 105 7.54 11.80 36.96
C ARG A 105 8.75 10.92 36.64
N THR A 106 9.05 10.74 35.35
CA THR A 106 10.14 9.87 34.90
C THR A 106 11.38 10.65 34.46
N THR A 107 11.31 11.99 34.44
CA THR A 107 12.32 12.89 33.83
C THR A 107 12.64 12.57 32.37
N GLY A 108 11.79 11.78 31.73
CA GLY A 108 11.93 11.36 30.35
C GLY A 108 11.61 12.48 29.38
N VAL A 109 12.48 12.65 28.37
CA VAL A 109 12.32 13.62 27.28
C VAL A 109 12.38 12.92 25.94
N ARG A 110 11.46 13.24 25.02
CA ARG A 110 11.45 12.65 23.69
C ARG A 110 10.95 13.64 22.65
N LEU A 111 11.56 13.62 21.46
CA LEU A 111 11.04 14.32 20.31
C LEU A 111 9.77 13.59 19.82
N VAL A 112 8.70 14.35 19.65
CA VAL A 112 7.39 13.86 19.24
C VAL A 112 6.83 14.70 18.09
N GLN A 113 5.97 14.07 17.28
CA GLN A 113 5.15 14.77 16.30
C GLN A 113 3.80 15.15 16.95
N VAL A 114 3.63 16.42 17.27
CA VAL A 114 2.37 16.94 17.83
C VAL A 114 1.38 17.16 16.71
N ARG A 115 0.15 16.67 16.89
CA ARG A 115 -0.99 16.95 16.03
C ARG A 115 -2.10 17.58 16.87
N ALA A 116 -2.31 18.88 16.69
CA ALA A 116 -3.41 19.61 17.30
C ALA A 116 -4.64 19.50 16.38
N VAL A 117 -5.68 18.82 16.84
CA VAL A 117 -6.85 18.46 16.02
C VAL A 117 -8.11 19.20 16.44
N GLU A 118 -8.90 19.69 15.47
CA GLU A 118 -10.24 20.20 15.71
C GLU A 118 -11.25 19.04 15.84
N PRO A 119 -12.40 19.28 16.51
CA PRO A 119 -13.48 18.30 16.58
C PRO A 119 -13.95 17.87 15.18
N GLY A 120 -14.30 16.59 15.04
CA GLY A 120 -14.79 16.00 13.79
C GLY A 120 -13.73 15.35 12.91
N TYR A 121 -12.44 15.58 13.15
CA TYR A 121 -11.38 14.85 12.46
C TYR A 121 -11.13 13.48 13.15
N PRO A 122 -10.94 12.39 12.37
CA PRO A 122 -11.14 12.24 10.94
C PRO A 122 -12.63 12.11 10.60
N PHE A 123 -13.02 12.49 9.38
CA PHE A 123 -14.41 12.35 8.93
C PHE A 123 -14.73 10.91 8.49
N TYR A 124 -13.70 10.14 8.11
CA TYR A 124 -13.80 8.74 7.68
C TYR A 124 -12.76 7.90 8.37
N GLY A 125 -13.13 6.64 8.60
CA GLY A 125 -12.31 5.71 9.37
C GLY A 125 -12.52 5.85 10.87
N GLU A 126 -12.04 4.88 11.62
CA GLU A 126 -12.18 4.83 13.07
C GLU A 126 -10.81 4.89 13.73
N ILE A 127 -10.69 5.77 14.73
CA ILE A 127 -9.50 5.86 15.55
C ILE A 127 -9.69 4.97 16.77
N THR A 128 -8.83 3.98 16.90
CA THR A 128 -8.85 3.05 18.03
C THR A 128 -7.91 3.53 19.12
N THR A 129 -8.41 3.64 20.32
CA THR A 129 -7.63 4.05 21.51
C THR A 129 -7.63 2.96 22.58
N ARG A 130 -6.63 2.99 23.44
CA ARG A 130 -6.55 2.18 24.62
C ARG A 130 -6.36 3.06 25.86
N PRO A 131 -7.34 3.20 26.79
CA PRO A 131 -8.69 2.58 26.77
C PRO A 131 -9.53 3.00 25.54
N ALA A 132 -10.52 2.17 25.19
CA ALA A 132 -11.38 2.45 24.07
C ALA A 132 -12.23 3.72 24.29
N GLY A 133 -12.58 4.43 23.21
CA GLY A 133 -13.48 5.56 23.24
C GLY A 133 -12.88 6.88 23.76
N ARG A 134 -11.55 7.01 23.87
CA ARG A 134 -10.91 8.24 24.38
C ARG A 134 -10.77 9.35 23.34
N TRP A 135 -10.87 9.02 22.06
CA TRP A 135 -10.71 10.02 20.99
C TRP A 135 -11.71 11.19 21.03
N PRO A 136 -13.03 11.00 21.21
CA PRO A 136 -13.97 12.11 21.28
C PRO A 136 -13.71 13.07 22.45
N GLY A 137 -13.27 12.53 23.62
CA GLY A 137 -12.95 13.31 24.82
C GLY A 137 -11.73 14.23 24.66
N LEU A 138 -10.90 14.03 23.62
CA LEU A 138 -9.77 14.90 23.35
C LEU A 138 -10.21 16.35 23.10
N SER A 139 -11.37 16.56 22.48
CA SER A 139 -11.92 17.89 22.15
C SER A 139 -12.22 18.75 23.39
N GLU A 140 -12.37 18.14 24.57
CA GLU A 140 -12.59 18.85 25.83
C GLU A 140 -11.37 19.67 26.27
N GLY A 141 -10.15 19.30 25.79
CA GLY A 141 -8.89 19.94 26.15
C GLY A 141 -8.29 19.44 27.47
N GLY A 142 -7.07 19.87 27.73
CA GLY A 142 -6.30 19.44 28.92
C GLY A 142 -5.80 18.02 28.90
N LYS A 143 -6.09 17.27 27.82
CA LYS A 143 -5.74 15.85 27.62
C LYS A 143 -4.83 15.66 26.43
N ILE A 144 -4.07 14.58 26.45
CA ILE A 144 -3.20 14.16 25.34
C ILE A 144 -3.39 12.67 25.09
N LEU A 145 -3.51 12.30 23.83
CA LEU A 145 -3.44 10.91 23.39
C LEU A 145 -2.10 10.67 22.73
N VAL A 146 -1.45 9.57 23.02
CA VAL A 146 -0.07 9.31 22.64
C VAL A 146 0.06 8.02 21.84
N ASP A 147 1.11 7.90 21.05
CA ASP A 147 1.52 6.63 20.46
C ASP A 147 1.95 5.65 21.56
N PRO A 148 1.57 4.36 21.52
CA PRO A 148 1.96 3.37 22.52
C PRO A 148 3.47 3.28 22.73
N THR A 149 4.28 3.48 21.67
CA THR A 149 5.74 3.43 21.75
C THR A 149 6.31 4.56 22.61
N LEU A 150 5.61 5.69 22.69
CA LEU A 150 6.01 6.83 23.52
C LEU A 150 5.89 6.51 25.01
N LEU A 151 4.84 5.80 25.42
CA LEU A 151 4.68 5.37 26.81
C LEU A 151 5.88 4.53 27.26
N THR A 152 6.28 3.56 26.47
CA THR A 152 7.45 2.72 26.74
C THR A 152 8.74 3.53 26.74
N ALA A 153 8.92 4.44 25.76
CA ALA A 153 10.14 5.23 25.61
C ALA A 153 10.35 6.25 26.75
N LEU A 154 9.28 6.76 27.34
CA LEU A 154 9.30 7.71 28.44
C LEU A 154 9.12 7.06 29.83
N GLY A 155 8.84 5.75 29.89
CA GLY A 155 8.44 5.06 31.14
C GLY A 155 7.16 5.65 31.74
N ALA A 156 6.28 6.20 30.87
CA ALA A 156 5.05 6.87 31.26
C ALA A 156 3.86 5.91 31.24
N THR A 157 2.85 6.24 32.04
CA THR A 157 1.59 5.51 32.14
C THR A 157 0.41 6.44 31.86
N ILE A 158 -0.73 5.85 31.50
CA ILE A 158 -1.99 6.60 31.38
C ILE A 158 -2.30 7.24 32.73
N GLY A 159 -2.65 8.53 32.72
CA GLY A 159 -2.83 9.36 33.91
C GLY A 159 -1.62 10.23 34.26
N ASP A 160 -0.43 9.95 33.72
CA ASP A 160 0.73 10.81 33.90
C ASP A 160 0.54 12.16 33.19
N THR A 161 1.25 13.17 33.67
CA THR A 161 1.28 14.50 33.06
C THR A 161 2.46 14.60 32.10
N VAL A 162 2.19 15.11 30.90
CA VAL A 162 3.20 15.46 29.87
C VAL A 162 3.26 16.97 29.74
N SER A 163 4.45 17.53 29.80
CA SER A 163 4.71 18.93 29.46
C SER A 163 5.04 19.06 27.98
N LEU A 164 4.25 19.86 27.27
CA LEU A 164 4.48 20.29 25.88
C LEU A 164 4.59 21.81 25.86
N GLY A 165 5.80 22.32 25.65
CA GLY A 165 6.06 23.74 25.82
C GLY A 165 5.66 24.20 27.23
N LYS A 166 4.80 25.22 27.33
CA LYS A 166 4.29 25.71 28.61
C LYS A 166 3.06 24.97 29.13
N SER A 167 2.42 24.15 28.32
CA SER A 167 1.23 23.41 28.74
C SER A 167 1.56 22.09 29.42
N ARG A 168 0.75 21.72 30.40
CA ARG A 168 0.75 20.43 31.06
C ARG A 168 -0.55 19.69 30.74
N LEU A 169 -0.43 18.55 30.09
CA LEU A 169 -1.56 17.75 29.61
C LEU A 169 -1.53 16.36 30.23
N VAL A 170 -2.69 15.81 30.54
CA VAL A 170 -2.80 14.45 31.12
C VAL A 170 -2.91 13.43 30.01
N ILE A 171 -2.14 12.35 30.09
CA ILE A 171 -2.23 11.22 29.18
C ILE A 171 -3.55 10.49 29.43
N ASP A 172 -4.51 10.65 28.54
CA ASP A 172 -5.84 10.04 28.65
C ASP A 172 -5.91 8.66 27.99
N GLY A 173 -4.95 8.34 27.13
CA GLY A 173 -4.88 7.03 26.44
C GLY A 173 -3.81 6.96 25.37
N ALA A 174 -3.70 5.77 24.77
CA ALA A 174 -2.81 5.50 23.64
C ALA A 174 -3.63 5.27 22.36
N VAL A 175 -3.19 5.85 21.23
CA VAL A 175 -3.76 5.63 19.90
C VAL A 175 -3.12 4.39 19.29
N THR A 176 -3.89 3.34 19.08
CA THR A 176 -3.41 2.06 18.54
C THR A 176 -3.65 1.92 17.05
N ASN A 177 -4.67 2.59 16.51
CA ASN A 177 -4.93 2.65 15.07
C ASN A 177 -5.43 4.03 14.68
N LEU A 178 -4.83 4.57 13.62
CA LEU A 178 -5.26 5.82 12.99
C LEU A 178 -5.47 5.57 11.51
N PRO A 179 -6.62 5.90 10.95
CA PRO A 179 -6.82 5.88 9.51
C PRO A 179 -5.77 6.74 8.81
N GLY A 180 -5.22 6.24 7.70
CA GLY A 180 -4.17 6.94 6.95
C GLY A 180 -2.75 6.79 7.49
N ASP A 181 -2.55 6.09 8.58
CA ASP A 181 -1.21 5.79 9.09
C ASP A 181 -0.68 4.48 8.50
N VAL A 182 0.04 4.57 7.41
CA VAL A 182 0.74 3.42 6.78
C VAL A 182 2.07 3.08 7.48
N GLY A 183 2.23 3.39 8.76
CA GLY A 183 3.39 2.98 9.56
C GLY A 183 4.72 3.67 9.23
N VAL A 184 4.83 4.35 8.08
CA VAL A 184 6.06 5.03 7.65
C VAL A 184 6.30 6.32 8.46
N ALA A 185 5.28 6.86 9.06
CA ALA A 185 5.36 8.13 9.81
C ALA A 185 6.07 8.00 11.16
N SER A 186 6.24 6.80 11.69
CA SER A 186 7.07 6.55 12.88
C SER A 186 8.57 6.83 12.67
N ALA A 187 9.00 6.99 11.42
CA ALA A 187 10.37 7.40 11.09
C ALA A 187 10.73 8.81 11.61
N PHE A 188 9.74 9.67 11.83
CA PHE A 188 9.91 11.04 12.32
C PHE A 188 9.64 11.20 13.84
N GLY A 189 9.47 10.12 14.57
CA GLY A 189 9.18 10.08 16.00
C GLY A 189 7.72 9.72 16.32
N PRO A 190 7.45 9.31 17.59
CA PRO A 190 6.11 8.95 18.04
C PRO A 190 5.16 10.15 17.97
N ARG A 191 3.90 9.89 17.65
CA ARG A 191 2.88 10.93 17.55
C ARG A 191 2.16 11.17 18.86
N VAL A 192 1.77 12.42 19.04
CA VAL A 192 0.88 12.83 20.13
C VAL A 192 -0.24 13.72 19.58
N TYR A 193 -1.42 13.56 20.13
CA TYR A 193 -2.63 14.27 19.70
C TYR A 193 -3.13 15.12 20.85
N ILE A 194 -3.36 16.40 20.58
CA ILE A 194 -3.91 17.38 21.50
C ILE A 194 -5.13 18.05 20.86
N ALA A 195 -6.01 18.63 21.67
CA ALA A 195 -7.07 19.47 21.14
C ALA A 195 -6.50 20.74 20.50
N ALA A 196 -7.04 21.20 19.38
CA ALA A 196 -6.62 22.45 18.72
C ALA A 196 -6.72 23.68 19.67
N ARG A 197 -7.68 23.67 20.60
CA ARG A 197 -7.84 24.73 21.62
C ARG A 197 -6.67 24.83 22.59
N ASP A 198 -5.96 23.75 22.84
CA ASP A 198 -4.82 23.72 23.77
C ASP A 198 -3.52 24.20 23.08
N LEU A 199 -3.50 24.27 21.76
CA LEU A 199 -2.30 24.61 20.98
C LEU A 199 -1.70 25.96 21.38
N ALA A 200 -2.54 26.99 21.51
CA ALA A 200 -2.07 28.33 21.87
C ALA A 200 -1.36 28.37 23.23
N ALA A 201 -1.88 27.61 24.20
CA ALA A 201 -1.31 27.54 25.54
C ALA A 201 0.04 26.83 25.59
N THR A 202 0.39 26.01 24.58
CA THR A 202 1.73 25.38 24.51
C THR A 202 2.84 26.37 24.20
N GLU A 203 2.54 27.50 23.55
CA GLU A 203 3.48 28.48 23.01
C GLU A 203 4.58 27.88 22.11
N LEU A 204 4.32 26.71 21.50
CA LEU A 204 5.30 26.02 20.65
C LEU A 204 5.27 26.52 19.19
N VAL A 205 4.15 27.06 18.76
CA VAL A 205 3.99 27.61 17.40
C VAL A 205 4.34 29.11 17.44
N GLN A 206 5.56 29.42 17.03
CA GLN A 206 6.09 30.78 17.01
C GLN A 206 6.56 31.15 15.60
N PHE A 207 6.92 32.42 15.39
CA PHE A 207 7.51 32.85 14.13
C PHE A 207 8.78 32.06 13.83
N GLY A 208 8.84 31.42 12.65
CA GLY A 208 9.96 30.59 12.24
C GLY A 208 9.80 29.09 12.59
N SER A 209 8.78 28.69 13.35
CA SER A 209 8.49 27.29 13.59
C SER A 209 8.12 26.57 12.28
N ARG A 210 8.62 25.33 12.12
CA ARG A 210 8.20 24.45 11.01
C ARG A 210 6.90 23.79 11.39
N VAL A 211 5.81 24.31 10.82
CA VAL A 211 4.45 23.86 11.10
C VAL A 211 3.76 23.50 9.80
N ASP A 212 3.08 22.38 9.77
CA ASP A 212 2.21 21.97 8.68
C ASP A 212 0.75 22.21 9.10
N TYR A 213 0.02 22.92 8.27
CA TYR A 213 -1.40 23.27 8.46
C TYR A 213 -2.21 22.49 7.44
N ASP A 214 -3.14 21.68 7.92
CA ASP A 214 -4.05 20.87 7.13
C ASP A 214 -5.49 21.31 7.38
N LEU A 215 -6.27 21.46 6.33
CA LEU A 215 -7.70 21.75 6.35
C LEU A 215 -8.42 20.63 5.62
N TYR A 216 -9.12 19.81 6.36
CA TYR A 216 -9.87 18.66 5.89
C TYR A 216 -11.32 19.03 5.64
N PHE A 217 -11.92 18.49 4.57
CA PHE A 217 -13.28 18.73 4.17
C PHE A 217 -14.07 17.43 4.07
N LYS A 218 -15.24 17.41 4.67
CA LYS A 218 -16.30 16.47 4.38
C LYS A 218 -17.35 17.19 3.56
N LEU A 219 -17.42 16.88 2.27
CA LEU A 219 -18.36 17.52 1.35
C LEU A 219 -19.73 16.85 1.43
N ALA A 220 -20.80 17.62 1.20
CA ALA A 220 -22.14 17.07 1.08
C ALA A 220 -22.24 16.11 -0.12
N SER A 221 -21.51 16.42 -1.21
CA SER A 221 -21.39 15.58 -2.42
C SER A 221 -19.92 15.24 -2.68
N PRO A 222 -19.42 14.09 -2.20
CA PRO A 222 -18.01 13.69 -2.34
C PRO A 222 -17.51 13.67 -3.80
N GLY A 223 -18.37 13.33 -4.76
CA GLY A 223 -18.03 13.31 -6.19
C GLY A 223 -17.61 14.66 -6.78
N ARG A 224 -17.84 15.77 -6.09
CA ARG A 224 -17.40 17.11 -6.50
C ARG A 224 -15.96 17.44 -6.07
N ALA A 225 -15.36 16.62 -5.19
CA ALA A 225 -14.04 16.89 -4.65
C ALA A 225 -12.99 17.09 -5.75
N GLN A 226 -12.99 16.21 -6.76
CA GLN A 226 -12.04 16.28 -7.87
C GLN A 226 -12.23 17.54 -8.72
N ALA A 227 -13.47 17.88 -9.08
CA ALA A 227 -13.77 19.09 -9.85
C ALA A 227 -13.35 20.37 -9.10
N ILE A 228 -13.54 20.40 -7.77
CA ILE A 228 -13.09 21.50 -6.92
C ILE A 228 -11.55 21.56 -6.91
N ALA A 229 -10.89 20.44 -6.71
CA ALA A 229 -9.43 20.36 -6.70
C ALA A 229 -8.84 20.84 -8.03
N ASP A 230 -9.33 20.36 -9.16
CA ASP A 230 -8.84 20.71 -10.49
C ASP A 230 -8.99 22.21 -10.78
N LYS A 231 -10.13 22.80 -10.40
CA LYS A 231 -10.39 24.24 -10.57
C LYS A 231 -9.43 25.11 -9.73
N TYR A 232 -9.10 24.67 -8.53
CA TYR A 232 -8.35 25.50 -7.57
C TYR A 232 -6.89 25.08 -7.37
N ARG A 233 -6.44 23.98 -7.97
CA ARG A 233 -5.07 23.44 -7.82
C ARG A 233 -4.00 24.47 -8.21
N LEU A 234 -4.14 25.14 -9.34
CA LEU A 234 -3.20 26.18 -9.80
C LEU A 234 -3.21 27.42 -8.89
N PRO A 235 -4.36 28.03 -8.57
CA PRO A 235 -4.41 29.16 -7.62
C PRO A 235 -3.82 28.85 -6.26
N PHE A 236 -4.06 27.67 -5.71
CA PHE A 236 -3.52 27.27 -4.40
C PHE A 236 -2.00 27.03 -4.47
N ARG A 237 -1.52 26.42 -5.56
CA ARG A 237 -0.10 26.20 -5.78
C ARG A 237 0.69 27.51 -5.85
N THR A 238 0.13 28.56 -6.46
CA THR A 238 0.74 29.91 -6.48
C THR A 238 0.87 30.49 -5.06
N LEU A 239 -0.08 30.18 -4.18
CA LEU A 239 -0.06 30.58 -2.76
C LEU A 239 0.77 29.62 -1.88
N ARG A 240 1.41 28.59 -2.47
CA ARG A 240 2.18 27.52 -1.79
C ARG A 240 1.34 26.64 -0.87
N TYR A 241 0.10 26.39 -1.27
CA TYR A 241 -0.76 25.36 -0.69
C TYR A 241 -0.97 24.24 -1.69
N SER A 242 -1.10 23.02 -1.17
CA SER A 242 -1.48 21.83 -1.95
C SER A 242 -2.93 21.51 -1.68
N ILE A 243 -3.64 21.11 -2.72
CA ILE A 243 -5.00 20.58 -2.60
C ILE A 243 -4.96 19.13 -3.07
N ARG A 244 -5.51 18.22 -2.28
CA ARG A 244 -5.53 16.77 -2.52
C ARG A 244 -6.91 16.21 -2.30
N THR A 245 -7.25 15.23 -3.10
CA THR A 245 -8.50 14.46 -3.02
C THR A 245 -8.21 13.00 -2.74
N VAL A 246 -9.26 12.24 -2.41
CA VAL A 246 -9.17 10.77 -2.30
C VAL A 246 -8.69 10.14 -3.61
N GLU A 247 -9.08 10.72 -4.76
CA GLU A 247 -8.67 10.19 -6.06
C GLU A 247 -7.19 10.45 -6.34
N ASP A 248 -6.66 11.63 -5.97
CA ASP A 248 -5.22 11.91 -6.08
C ASP A 248 -4.39 10.90 -5.26
N ASP A 249 -4.80 10.64 -4.01
CA ASP A 249 -4.09 9.67 -3.16
C ASP A 249 -4.22 8.24 -3.70
N ARG A 250 -5.36 7.90 -4.30
CA ARG A 250 -5.57 6.62 -4.97
C ARG A 250 -4.70 6.48 -6.21
N GLU A 251 -4.58 7.52 -7.02
CA GLU A 251 -3.69 7.54 -8.19
C GLU A 251 -2.21 7.40 -7.77
N ASP A 252 -1.74 8.18 -6.79
CA ASP A 252 -0.38 8.12 -6.27
C ASP A 252 -0.02 6.70 -5.77
N LEU A 253 -0.94 6.05 -5.04
CA LEU A 253 -0.77 4.68 -4.57
C LEU A 253 -0.77 3.67 -5.72
N THR A 254 -1.70 3.83 -6.67
CA THR A 254 -1.81 2.97 -7.86
C THR A 254 -0.56 3.08 -8.74
N ASP A 255 -0.03 4.28 -8.93
CA ASP A 255 1.20 4.53 -9.68
C ASP A 255 2.41 3.87 -8.99
N THR A 256 2.50 3.99 -7.68
CA THR A 256 3.55 3.34 -6.89
C THR A 256 3.48 1.81 -7.01
N LEU A 257 2.28 1.23 -6.90
CA LEU A 257 2.06 -0.21 -7.08
C LEU A 257 2.35 -0.66 -8.51
N THR A 258 2.00 0.15 -9.51
CA THR A 258 2.29 -0.13 -10.92
C THR A 258 3.79 -0.15 -11.19
N ARG A 259 4.55 0.80 -10.66
CA ARG A 259 6.02 0.80 -10.75
C ARG A 259 6.62 -0.44 -10.08
N LEU A 260 6.15 -0.78 -8.88
CA LEU A 260 6.58 -2.00 -8.18
C LEU A 260 6.25 -3.25 -9.01
N GLY A 261 5.04 -3.34 -9.57
CA GLY A 261 4.61 -4.40 -10.47
C GLY A 261 5.52 -4.54 -11.70
N ASN A 262 5.93 -3.43 -12.31
CA ASN A 262 6.86 -3.43 -13.44
C ASN A 262 8.25 -3.99 -13.06
N TYR A 263 8.78 -3.62 -11.89
CA TYR A 263 10.05 -4.21 -11.40
C TYR A 263 9.92 -5.71 -11.12
N LEU A 264 8.83 -6.13 -10.47
CA LEU A 264 8.55 -7.54 -10.23
C LEU A 264 8.34 -8.30 -11.54
N GLY A 265 7.69 -7.69 -12.54
CA GLY A 265 7.54 -8.21 -13.89
C GLY A 265 8.87 -8.45 -14.59
N LEU A 266 9.84 -7.56 -14.42
CA LEU A 266 11.20 -7.74 -14.93
C LEU A 266 11.88 -8.95 -14.28
N VAL A 267 11.75 -9.10 -12.97
CA VAL A 267 12.27 -10.27 -12.24
C VAL A 267 11.62 -11.56 -12.74
N ALA A 268 10.29 -11.54 -12.93
CA ALA A 268 9.54 -12.67 -13.48
C ALA A 268 9.99 -13.02 -14.92
N LEU A 269 10.29 -12.02 -15.75
CA LEU A 269 10.84 -12.23 -17.09
C LEU A 269 12.20 -12.95 -17.04
N VAL A 270 13.09 -12.51 -16.16
CA VAL A 270 14.39 -13.16 -15.96
C VAL A 270 14.22 -14.60 -15.46
N ALA A 271 13.30 -14.83 -14.51
CA ALA A 271 12.98 -16.17 -14.04
C ALA A 271 12.42 -17.06 -15.16
N LEU A 272 11.58 -16.51 -16.02
CA LEU A 272 11.04 -17.20 -17.19
C LEU A 272 12.14 -17.58 -18.20
N LEU A 273 13.09 -16.68 -18.46
CA LEU A 273 14.24 -16.94 -19.33
C LEU A 273 15.13 -18.03 -18.77
N LEU A 274 15.42 -18.01 -17.47
CA LEU A 274 16.18 -19.05 -16.79
C LEU A 274 15.45 -20.40 -16.83
N GLY A 275 14.13 -20.39 -16.58
CA GLY A 275 13.28 -21.57 -16.75
C GLY A 275 13.30 -22.11 -18.18
N GLY A 276 13.23 -21.24 -19.18
CA GLY A 276 13.34 -21.60 -20.60
C GLY A 276 14.68 -22.24 -20.96
N LEU A 277 15.78 -21.70 -20.44
CA LEU A 277 17.11 -22.30 -20.59
C LEU A 277 17.18 -23.68 -19.92
N GLY A 278 16.57 -23.83 -18.75
CA GLY A 278 16.44 -25.14 -18.08
C GLY A 278 15.69 -26.15 -18.91
N VAL A 279 14.55 -25.76 -19.49
CA VAL A 279 13.76 -26.59 -20.42
C VAL A 279 14.57 -26.96 -21.65
N ALA A 280 15.26 -26.01 -22.29
CA ALA A 280 16.09 -26.27 -23.45
C ALA A 280 17.23 -27.25 -23.16
N SER A 281 17.91 -27.09 -22.03
CA SER A 281 18.99 -27.99 -21.57
C SER A 281 18.46 -29.40 -21.27
N ALA A 282 17.32 -29.49 -20.57
CA ALA A 282 16.67 -30.77 -20.26
C ALA A 282 16.21 -31.50 -21.53
N THR A 283 15.64 -30.76 -22.50
CA THR A 283 15.21 -31.30 -23.79
C THR A 283 16.41 -31.79 -24.62
N HIS A 284 17.51 -31.01 -24.66
CA HIS A 284 18.74 -31.41 -25.34
C HIS A 284 19.32 -32.71 -24.79
N LEU A 285 19.40 -32.81 -23.46
CA LEU A 285 19.89 -34.03 -22.79
C LEU A 285 18.95 -35.21 -23.03
N PHE A 286 17.63 -34.99 -23.02
CA PHE A 286 16.62 -36.00 -23.30
C PHE A 286 16.78 -36.57 -24.73
N ILE A 287 16.91 -35.69 -25.73
CA ILE A 287 17.08 -36.11 -27.13
C ILE A 287 18.38 -36.94 -27.30
N ARG A 288 19.54 -36.50 -26.73
CA ARG A 288 20.78 -37.22 -26.78
C ARG A 288 20.67 -38.64 -26.25
N GLN A 289 19.96 -38.87 -25.17
CA GLN A 289 19.75 -40.21 -24.60
C GLN A 289 18.77 -41.06 -25.38
N LYS A 290 17.96 -40.49 -26.23
CA LYS A 290 17.00 -41.17 -27.09
C LYS A 290 17.55 -41.51 -28.49
N LEU A 291 18.78 -41.07 -28.80
CA LEU A 291 19.37 -41.30 -30.12
C LEU A 291 19.39 -42.81 -30.52
N ASN A 292 19.68 -43.71 -29.58
CA ASN A 292 19.66 -45.15 -29.84
C ASN A 292 18.21 -45.63 -30.11
N THR A 293 17.22 -45.15 -29.35
CA THR A 293 15.82 -45.51 -29.57
C THR A 293 15.30 -44.95 -30.91
N ILE A 294 15.73 -43.75 -31.26
CA ILE A 294 15.40 -43.12 -32.55
C ILE A 294 16.02 -43.92 -33.70
N ALA A 295 17.27 -44.36 -33.57
CA ALA A 295 17.94 -45.18 -34.56
C ALA A 295 17.18 -46.49 -34.80
N VAL A 296 16.82 -47.21 -33.73
CA VAL A 296 16.03 -48.46 -33.82
C VAL A 296 14.69 -48.24 -34.49
N LEU A 297 13.95 -47.15 -34.11
CA LEU A 297 12.67 -46.84 -34.74
C LEU A 297 12.81 -46.55 -36.24
N ARG A 298 13.90 -45.87 -36.64
CA ARG A 298 14.19 -45.63 -38.06
C ARG A 298 14.51 -46.91 -38.82
N CYS A 299 15.22 -47.83 -38.21
CA CYS A 299 15.49 -49.15 -38.79
C CYS A 299 14.19 -49.98 -38.96
N LEU A 300 13.21 -49.74 -38.06
CA LEU A 300 11.88 -50.37 -38.16
C LEU A 300 10.91 -49.64 -39.14
N GLY A 301 11.41 -48.64 -39.88
CA GLY A 301 10.68 -47.96 -40.96
C GLY A 301 9.96 -46.64 -40.52
N ALA A 302 10.20 -46.12 -39.31
CA ALA A 302 9.65 -44.86 -38.93
C ALA A 302 10.33 -43.70 -39.67
N THR A 303 9.56 -42.75 -40.22
CA THR A 303 10.08 -41.53 -40.87
C THR A 303 10.60 -40.51 -39.84
N ALA A 304 11.58 -39.69 -40.23
CA ALA A 304 12.09 -38.64 -39.38
C ALA A 304 11.01 -37.68 -38.87
N GLY A 305 10.02 -37.36 -39.72
CA GLY A 305 8.88 -36.50 -39.35
C GLY A 305 7.98 -37.13 -38.28
N GLN A 306 7.76 -38.45 -38.32
CA GLN A 306 6.94 -39.16 -37.30
C GLN A 306 7.63 -39.12 -35.92
N VAL A 307 8.92 -39.35 -35.90
CA VAL A 307 9.74 -39.31 -34.67
C VAL A 307 9.75 -37.89 -34.11
N PHE A 308 10.00 -36.89 -34.95
CA PHE A 308 9.97 -35.48 -34.54
C PHE A 308 8.60 -35.06 -33.98
N LEU A 309 7.51 -35.42 -34.66
CA LEU A 309 6.16 -35.09 -34.22
C LEU A 309 5.81 -35.73 -32.86
N ALA A 310 6.24 -36.97 -32.64
CA ALA A 310 6.03 -37.67 -31.37
C ALA A 310 6.67 -36.91 -30.18
N TYR A 311 7.92 -36.49 -30.34
CA TYR A 311 8.62 -35.73 -29.29
C TYR A 311 8.11 -34.31 -29.14
N LEU A 312 7.66 -33.64 -30.22
CA LEU A 312 7.04 -32.33 -30.19
C LEU A 312 5.71 -32.36 -29.41
N VAL A 313 4.83 -33.32 -29.69
CA VAL A 313 3.57 -33.52 -28.96
C VAL A 313 3.84 -33.79 -27.47
N GLN A 314 4.85 -34.59 -27.17
CA GLN A 314 5.23 -34.86 -25.78
C GLN A 314 5.72 -33.58 -25.05
N ALA A 315 6.55 -32.76 -25.69
CA ALA A 315 7.05 -31.52 -25.14
C ALA A 315 5.92 -30.51 -24.92
N LEU A 316 4.99 -30.38 -25.89
CA LEU A 316 3.81 -29.51 -25.76
C LEU A 316 2.88 -29.96 -24.62
N ALA A 317 2.59 -31.27 -24.53
CA ALA A 317 1.76 -31.80 -23.45
C ALA A 317 2.37 -31.51 -22.06
N MET A 318 3.69 -31.64 -21.92
CA MET A 318 4.38 -31.31 -20.67
C MET A 318 4.36 -29.81 -20.37
N GLY A 319 4.51 -28.97 -21.40
CA GLY A 319 4.38 -27.51 -21.26
C GLY A 319 2.99 -27.10 -20.77
N VAL A 320 1.95 -27.68 -21.35
CA VAL A 320 0.54 -27.45 -20.94
C VAL A 320 0.30 -27.91 -19.50
N ILE A 321 0.76 -29.12 -19.13
CA ILE A 321 0.62 -29.63 -17.76
C ILE A 321 1.38 -28.74 -16.78
N GLY A 322 2.61 -28.34 -17.11
CA GLY A 322 3.40 -27.41 -16.29
C GLY A 322 2.74 -26.06 -16.11
N SER A 323 2.16 -25.51 -17.18
CA SER A 323 1.43 -24.24 -17.12
C SER A 323 0.16 -24.33 -16.26
N LEU A 324 -0.61 -25.41 -16.39
CA LEU A 324 -1.81 -25.61 -15.55
C LEU A 324 -1.47 -25.78 -14.07
N VAL A 325 -0.42 -26.54 -13.76
CA VAL A 325 0.05 -26.71 -12.38
C VAL A 325 0.62 -25.40 -11.81
N GLY A 326 1.28 -24.61 -12.64
CA GLY A 326 1.83 -23.31 -12.21
C GLY A 326 0.76 -22.22 -12.07
N ALA A 327 -0.40 -22.37 -12.72
CA ALA A 327 -1.50 -21.41 -12.65
C ALA A 327 -2.49 -21.71 -11.51
N ALA A 328 -2.47 -22.91 -10.97
CA ALA A 328 -3.31 -23.35 -9.84
C ALA A 328 -2.69 -22.99 -8.50
#